data_27674cc61037b8fb853b976e5601f472
#
_entry.id   27674cc61037b8fb853b976e5601f472
#
_cell.length_a   1.000
_cell.length_b   1.000
_cell.length_c   1.000
_cell.angle_alpha   90.00
_cell.angle_beta   90.00
_cell.angle_gamma   90.00
#
_symmetry.space_group_name_H-M   'P 1'
#
loop_
_entity.id
_entity.type
_entity.pdbx_description
1 polymer ?
#
loop_
_entity_poly.entity_id
_entity_poly.type
_entity_poly.pdbx_seq_one_letter_code
_entity_poly.pdbx_strand_id
1 'polypeptide(L)'
;RQMCIRDSCNFWNIFGNNIANELVSDNAWKQLVQLNVFLSNLNIGGVDIQILQNLLQSSIAYAKRKVAGQFATPPQLADLLTRLTIDKKGGITFDPCCGTGTIIKQAYSLKEEYEIGQEQIIESIWASDKHSFPIQLSTLTLSNPGNIGKILHIFRSDVIELHVGQTIAFKDPNNGNQVEKQLPMVDYVVSNLPFIREKEIKKLNPNIKEINKLIREQTKAKKTLSKKSDMFAYIPFYLYDIISDNGKIGLILSNAWLGTDYGEIFLE
;
A
#
# COMPACT_ATOMS: atom_id res chain seq x y z
N ARG A 1 17.22 19.30 -18.57
CA ARG A 1 16.92 17.88 -18.26
C ARG A 1 16.64 17.60 -16.79
N GLN A 2 17.24 18.34 -15.85
CA GLN A 2 16.86 18.23 -14.41
C GLN A 2 15.48 18.79 -14.10
N MET A 3 14.98 19.76 -14.85
CA MET A 3 13.62 20.29 -14.68
C MET A 3 12.54 19.24 -14.99
N CYS A 4 12.71 18.40 -16.01
CA CYS A 4 11.70 17.40 -16.40
C CYS A 4 11.37 16.36 -15.32
N ILE A 5 12.33 15.99 -14.48
CA ILE A 5 12.11 15.02 -13.39
C ILE A 5 11.41 15.71 -12.20
N ARG A 6 11.69 17.00 -11.99
CA ARG A 6 11.12 17.78 -10.88
C ARG A 6 9.64 18.09 -11.07
N ASP A 7 9.24 18.31 -12.32
CA ASP A 7 7.91 18.82 -12.65
C ASP A 7 6.95 17.74 -13.18
N SER A 8 7.45 16.52 -13.44
CA SER A 8 6.68 15.54 -14.20
C SER A 8 6.35 14.22 -13.50
N CYS A 9 6.97 13.92 -12.38
CA CYS A 9 6.69 12.67 -11.65
C CYS A 9 6.47 13.04 -10.20
N ASN A 10 5.53 12.50 -9.49
CA ASN A 10 5.31 12.64 -8.05
C ASN A 10 6.60 12.78 -7.20
N PHE A 11 7.51 13.65 -7.69
CA PHE A 11 8.86 13.88 -7.17
C PHE A 11 8.83 14.12 -5.66
N TRP A 12 7.89 14.96 -5.21
CA TRP A 12 7.75 15.32 -3.82
C TRP A 12 7.29 14.16 -2.94
N ASN A 13 6.49 13.23 -3.48
CA ASN A 13 6.09 12.02 -2.76
C ASN A 13 7.19 10.95 -2.75
N ILE A 14 8.00 10.90 -3.82
CA ILE A 14 9.12 9.96 -3.93
C ILE A 14 10.34 10.45 -3.16
N PHE A 15 10.68 11.75 -3.26
CA PHE A 15 11.92 12.33 -2.77
C PHE A 15 11.73 13.39 -1.68
N GLY A 16 10.51 13.75 -1.32
CA GLY A 16 10.22 14.82 -0.37
C GLY A 16 10.52 14.48 1.10
N ASN A 17 10.75 13.22 1.41
CA ASN A 17 11.30 12.83 2.71
C ASN A 17 12.83 12.93 2.61
N ASN A 18 13.40 13.91 3.28
CA ASN A 18 14.82 14.25 3.26
C ASN A 18 15.71 13.06 3.66
N ILE A 19 16.10 12.23 2.67
CA ILE A 19 17.21 11.29 2.81
C ILE A 19 18.51 12.07 3.15
N ALA A 20 18.60 13.34 2.76
CA ALA A 20 19.72 14.21 3.05
C ALA A 20 19.92 14.53 4.55
N ASN A 21 18.93 14.28 5.40
CA ASN A 21 19.06 14.47 6.84
C ASN A 21 19.53 13.20 7.60
N GLU A 22 19.62 12.06 6.93
CA GLU A 22 20.28 10.90 7.51
C GLU A 22 21.79 11.04 7.29
N LEU A 23 22.55 10.98 8.37
CA LEU A 23 24.02 10.96 8.34
C LEU A 23 24.48 9.69 7.58
N VAL A 24 24.70 9.83 6.31
CA VAL A 24 25.27 8.78 5.46
C VAL A 24 26.79 8.80 5.62
N SER A 25 27.42 7.66 5.93
CA SER A 25 28.87 7.59 6.02
C SER A 25 29.51 7.99 4.68
N ASP A 26 30.72 8.57 4.72
CA ASP A 26 31.48 8.99 3.53
C ASP A 26 31.63 7.86 2.49
N ASN A 27 31.77 6.62 2.97
CA ASN A 27 31.88 5.46 2.11
C ASN A 27 30.57 5.15 1.39
N ALA A 28 29.46 5.21 2.11
CA ALA A 28 28.12 5.02 1.53
C ALA A 28 27.79 6.18 0.52
N TRP A 29 28.20 7.40 0.85
CA TRP A 29 28.06 8.54 -0.07
C TRP A 29 28.85 8.32 -1.37
N LYS A 30 30.11 7.89 -1.30
CA LYS A 30 30.91 7.55 -2.49
C LYS A 30 30.27 6.47 -3.34
N GLN A 31 29.70 5.43 -2.71
CA GLN A 31 28.98 4.36 -3.43
C GLN A 31 27.71 4.89 -4.12
N LEU A 32 26.96 5.80 -3.48
CA LEU A 32 25.78 6.44 -4.08
C LEU A 32 26.17 7.29 -5.29
N VAL A 33 27.28 8.04 -5.20
CA VAL A 33 27.81 8.83 -6.33
C VAL A 33 28.22 7.91 -7.49
N GLN A 34 28.92 6.80 -7.21
CA GLN A 34 29.30 5.82 -8.22
C GLN A 34 28.08 5.17 -8.87
N LEU A 35 27.05 4.80 -8.07
CA LEU A 35 25.78 4.28 -8.58
C LEU A 35 25.09 5.31 -9.48
N ASN A 36 25.04 6.58 -9.07
CA ASN A 36 24.44 7.64 -9.87
C ASN A 36 25.16 7.82 -11.22
N VAL A 37 26.50 7.82 -11.24
CA VAL A 37 27.30 7.87 -12.46
C VAL A 37 27.02 6.65 -13.34
N PHE A 38 26.96 5.45 -12.76
CA PHE A 38 26.64 4.23 -13.49
C PHE A 38 25.23 4.31 -14.10
N LEU A 39 24.22 4.69 -13.32
CA LEU A 39 22.85 4.83 -13.80
C LEU A 39 22.70 5.92 -14.88
N SER A 40 23.46 7.02 -14.77
CA SER A 40 23.46 8.09 -15.76
C SER A 40 24.06 7.67 -17.11
N ASN A 41 24.97 6.69 -17.10
CA ASN A 41 25.58 6.13 -18.30
C ASN A 41 24.74 5.00 -18.94
N LEU A 42 23.76 4.46 -18.20
CA LEU A 42 22.81 3.50 -18.74
C LEU A 42 21.74 4.28 -19.52
N ASN A 43 21.39 3.79 -20.71
CA ASN A 43 20.24 4.32 -21.44
C ASN A 43 18.94 3.79 -20.80
N ILE A 44 18.55 4.40 -19.66
CA ILE A 44 17.46 3.94 -18.81
C ILE A 44 16.09 4.11 -19.49
N GLY A 45 16.00 4.78 -20.64
CA GLY A 45 14.74 4.97 -21.37
C GLY A 45 14.03 3.68 -21.82
N GLY A 46 14.64 2.51 -21.61
CA GLY A 46 14.07 1.21 -21.93
C GLY A 46 14.01 0.22 -20.75
N VAL A 47 14.34 0.66 -19.52
CA VAL A 47 14.25 -0.24 -18.35
C VAL A 47 12.80 -0.36 -17.91
N ASP A 48 12.27 -1.57 -17.96
CA ASP A 48 10.94 -1.89 -17.43
C ASP A 48 10.89 -1.53 -15.92
N ILE A 49 9.84 -0.81 -15.55
CA ILE A 49 9.58 -0.42 -14.16
C ILE A 49 9.58 -1.66 -13.23
N GLN A 50 9.19 -2.83 -13.74
CA GLN A 50 9.22 -4.08 -12.99
C GLN A 50 10.65 -4.52 -12.63
N ILE A 51 11.61 -4.32 -13.53
CA ILE A 51 13.03 -4.60 -13.27
C ILE A 51 13.55 -3.69 -12.16
N LEU A 52 13.23 -2.40 -12.26
CA LEU A 52 13.61 -1.42 -11.23
C LEU A 52 13.00 -1.75 -9.87
N GLN A 53 11.72 -2.11 -9.84
CA GLN A 53 11.05 -2.58 -8.62
C GLN A 53 11.74 -3.80 -8.01
N ASN A 54 12.06 -4.80 -8.82
CA ASN A 54 12.74 -6.02 -8.36
C ASN A 54 14.12 -5.72 -7.80
N LEU A 55 14.88 -4.83 -8.44
CA LEU A 55 16.20 -4.38 -7.96
C LEU A 55 16.07 -3.66 -6.61
N LEU A 56 15.16 -2.73 -6.48
CA LEU A 56 14.92 -1.97 -5.25
C LEU A 56 14.42 -2.89 -4.12
N GLN A 57 13.51 -3.81 -4.43
CA GLN A 57 13.06 -4.82 -3.47
C GLN A 57 14.18 -5.74 -3.01
N SER A 58 15.07 -6.15 -3.91
CA SER A 58 16.18 -7.04 -3.58
C SER A 58 17.23 -6.36 -2.68
N SER A 59 17.30 -5.04 -2.70
CA SER A 59 18.21 -4.26 -1.85
C SER A 59 17.83 -4.29 -0.37
N ILE A 60 16.56 -4.60 -0.04
CA ILE A 60 16.14 -4.77 1.35
C ILE A 60 16.56 -6.14 1.85
N ALA A 61 17.32 -6.18 2.93
CA ALA A 61 17.76 -7.44 3.54
C ALA A 61 16.56 -8.35 3.85
N TYR A 62 16.61 -9.61 3.41
CA TYR A 62 15.54 -10.60 3.58
C TYR A 62 15.04 -10.70 5.02
N ALA A 63 15.97 -10.63 5.99
CA ALA A 63 15.64 -10.65 7.41
C ALA A 63 14.72 -9.48 7.83
N LYS A 64 14.97 -8.26 7.32
CA LYS A 64 14.13 -7.09 7.59
C LYS A 64 12.74 -7.24 6.97
N ARG A 65 12.66 -7.78 5.74
CA ARG A 65 11.36 -8.06 5.07
C ARG A 65 10.55 -9.10 5.83
N LYS A 66 11.19 -10.16 6.31
CA LYS A 66 10.54 -11.23 7.07
C LYS A 66 9.97 -10.72 8.40
N VAL A 67 10.69 -9.87 9.11
CA VAL A 67 10.23 -9.28 10.38
C VAL A 67 9.05 -8.33 10.15
N ALA A 68 9.04 -7.59 9.04
CA ALA A 68 7.94 -6.69 8.69
C ALA A 68 6.75 -7.41 8.03
N GLY A 69 6.81 -8.73 7.80
CA GLY A 69 5.76 -9.48 7.09
C GLY A 69 5.60 -9.05 5.62
N GLN A 70 6.59 -8.36 5.06
CA GLN A 70 6.54 -7.79 3.72
C GLN A 70 6.97 -8.83 2.68
N PHE A 71 5.99 -9.37 1.97
CA PHE A 71 6.21 -10.26 0.83
C PHE A 71 5.69 -9.60 -0.44
N ALA A 72 6.50 -9.66 -1.51
CA ALA A 72 6.05 -9.18 -2.81
C ALA A 72 4.89 -10.04 -3.32
N THR A 73 3.82 -9.40 -3.75
CA THR A 73 2.69 -10.09 -4.36
C THR A 73 3.02 -10.42 -5.82
N PRO A 74 2.93 -11.69 -6.27
CA PRO A 74 3.08 -12.02 -7.68
C PRO A 74 2.03 -11.27 -8.53
N PRO A 75 2.40 -10.69 -9.69
CA PRO A 75 1.47 -9.93 -10.52
C PRO A 75 0.21 -10.72 -10.92
N GLN A 76 0.35 -12.01 -11.22
CA GLN A 76 -0.79 -12.87 -11.59
C GLN A 76 -1.79 -13.06 -10.44
N LEU A 77 -1.28 -13.14 -9.20
CA LEU A 77 -2.14 -13.23 -8.02
C LEU A 77 -2.83 -11.90 -7.74
N ALA A 78 -2.13 -10.79 -7.94
CA ALA A 78 -2.71 -9.45 -7.82
C ALA A 78 -3.81 -9.22 -8.87
N ASP A 79 -3.59 -9.63 -10.12
CA ASP A 79 -4.59 -9.58 -11.20
C ASP A 79 -5.84 -10.41 -10.84
N LEU A 80 -5.65 -11.65 -10.42
CA LEU A 80 -6.76 -12.50 -9.97
C LEU A 80 -7.55 -11.85 -8.83
N LEU A 81 -6.87 -11.34 -7.81
CA LEU A 81 -7.52 -10.68 -6.68
C LEU A 81 -8.35 -9.48 -7.10
N THR A 82 -7.81 -8.60 -7.93
CA THR A 82 -8.50 -7.40 -8.40
C THR A 82 -9.71 -7.73 -9.27
N ARG A 83 -9.60 -8.71 -10.18
CA ARG A 83 -10.73 -9.17 -11.01
C ARG A 83 -11.86 -9.82 -10.21
N LEU A 84 -11.54 -10.52 -9.13
CA LEU A 84 -12.55 -11.12 -8.24
C LEU A 84 -13.25 -10.09 -7.37
N THR A 85 -12.59 -8.96 -7.07
CA THR A 85 -13.09 -7.98 -6.11
C THR A 85 -13.73 -6.77 -6.77
N ILE A 86 -13.09 -6.20 -7.80
CA ILE A 86 -13.50 -4.94 -8.44
C ILE A 86 -14.46 -5.24 -9.60
N ASP A 87 -15.63 -4.66 -9.59
CA ASP A 87 -16.59 -4.78 -10.67
C ASP A 87 -16.46 -3.65 -11.72
N LYS A 88 -17.18 -3.80 -12.85
CA LYS A 88 -17.13 -2.85 -13.97
C LYS A 88 -17.70 -1.46 -13.67
N LYS A 89 -18.37 -1.28 -12.55
CA LYS A 89 -18.94 0.03 -12.19
C LYS A 89 -17.88 1.04 -11.78
N GLY A 90 -16.64 0.59 -11.58
CA GLY A 90 -15.60 1.42 -11.01
C GLY A 90 -15.76 1.51 -9.49
N GLY A 91 -15.70 2.69 -8.93
CA GLY A 91 -15.75 2.89 -7.47
C GLY A 91 -14.36 3.06 -6.86
N ILE A 92 -14.34 3.48 -5.61
CA ILE A 92 -13.10 3.77 -4.90
C ILE A 92 -12.46 2.47 -4.44
N THR A 93 -11.22 2.26 -4.87
CA THR A 93 -10.42 1.07 -4.53
C THR A 93 -9.29 1.46 -3.60
N PHE A 94 -9.10 0.70 -2.53
CA PHE A 94 -8.09 0.98 -1.52
C PHE A 94 -7.25 -0.25 -1.19
N ASP A 95 -5.93 -0.05 -1.15
CA ASP A 95 -4.98 -1.03 -0.60
C ASP A 95 -4.33 -0.44 0.67
N PRO A 96 -4.74 -0.87 1.87
CA PRO A 96 -4.22 -0.34 3.14
C PRO A 96 -2.82 -0.83 3.50
N CYS A 97 -2.28 -1.83 2.79
CA CYS A 97 -0.96 -2.41 3.00
C CYS A 97 -0.24 -2.59 1.66
N CYS A 98 -0.18 -1.52 0.87
CA CYS A 98 0.11 -1.59 -0.56
C CYS A 98 1.52 -2.08 -0.92
N GLY A 99 2.45 -2.09 0.04
CA GLY A 99 3.80 -2.53 -0.21
C GLY A 99 4.43 -1.76 -1.38
N THR A 100 4.85 -2.47 -2.42
CA THR A 100 5.45 -1.89 -3.63
C THR A 100 4.45 -1.50 -4.72
N GLY A 101 3.14 -1.60 -4.42
CA GLY A 101 2.09 -1.14 -5.32
C GLY A 101 1.67 -2.14 -6.40
N THR A 102 2.03 -3.42 -6.28
CA THR A 102 1.68 -4.42 -7.31
C THR A 102 0.17 -4.58 -7.48
N ILE A 103 -0.59 -4.64 -6.37
CA ILE A 103 -2.04 -4.80 -6.41
C ILE A 103 -2.71 -3.55 -6.97
N ILE A 104 -2.31 -2.36 -6.52
CA ILE A 104 -2.89 -1.10 -7.02
C ILE A 104 -2.57 -0.86 -8.50
N LYS A 105 -1.42 -1.34 -9.00
CA LYS A 105 -1.10 -1.32 -10.43
C LYS A 105 -2.07 -2.20 -11.21
N GLN A 106 -2.38 -3.40 -10.72
CA GLN A 106 -3.35 -4.28 -11.37
C GLN A 106 -4.77 -3.70 -11.29
N ALA A 107 -5.14 -3.08 -10.17
CA ALA A 107 -6.42 -2.36 -10.07
C ALA A 107 -6.52 -1.20 -11.07
N TYR A 108 -5.43 -0.46 -11.28
CA TYR A 108 -5.32 0.60 -12.28
C TYR A 108 -5.55 0.03 -13.69
N SER A 109 -4.78 -0.99 -14.07
CA SER A 109 -4.88 -1.63 -15.39
C SER A 109 -6.27 -2.24 -15.63
N LEU A 110 -6.88 -2.87 -14.61
CA LEU A 110 -8.23 -3.42 -14.72
C LEU A 110 -9.28 -2.32 -14.97
N LYS A 111 -9.13 -1.16 -14.33
CA LYS A 111 -10.02 -0.01 -14.57
C LYS A 111 -9.84 0.58 -15.97
N GLU A 112 -8.62 0.54 -16.53
CA GLU A 112 -8.37 0.88 -17.93
C GLU A 112 -9.07 -0.10 -18.87
N GLU A 113 -9.02 -1.42 -18.59
CA GLU A 113 -9.76 -2.44 -19.35
C GLU A 113 -11.28 -2.25 -19.28
N TYR A 114 -11.78 -1.67 -18.19
CA TYR A 114 -13.20 -1.32 -18.05
C TYR A 114 -13.57 0.01 -18.72
N GLU A 115 -12.63 0.61 -19.45
CA GLU A 115 -12.81 1.88 -20.17
C GLU A 115 -13.17 3.07 -19.25
N ILE A 116 -12.75 3.01 -17.97
CA ILE A 116 -12.90 4.13 -17.04
C ILE A 116 -11.92 5.22 -17.44
N GLY A 117 -12.38 6.46 -17.45
CA GLY A 117 -11.55 7.62 -17.79
C GLY A 117 -10.37 7.79 -16.83
N GLN A 118 -9.21 8.16 -17.36
CA GLN A 118 -7.95 8.21 -16.61
C GLN A 118 -8.01 9.08 -15.35
N GLU A 119 -8.65 10.25 -15.41
CA GLU A 119 -8.81 11.09 -14.22
C GLU A 119 -9.65 10.41 -13.14
N GLN A 120 -10.71 9.73 -13.54
CA GLN A 120 -11.54 8.96 -12.62
C GLN A 120 -10.79 7.78 -12.02
N ILE A 121 -9.91 7.12 -12.78
CA ILE A 121 -9.05 6.06 -12.25
C ILE A 121 -8.14 6.61 -11.16
N ILE A 122 -7.45 7.73 -11.43
CA ILE A 122 -6.52 8.36 -10.49
C ILE A 122 -7.24 8.77 -9.19
N GLU A 123 -8.41 9.41 -9.30
CA GLU A 123 -9.20 9.83 -8.15
C GLU A 123 -9.77 8.64 -7.34
N SER A 124 -9.99 7.50 -7.99
CA SER A 124 -10.60 6.32 -7.39
C SER A 124 -9.61 5.29 -6.83
N ILE A 125 -8.30 5.46 -6.99
CA ILE A 125 -7.29 4.55 -6.43
C ILE A 125 -6.61 5.21 -5.24
N TRP A 126 -6.73 4.56 -4.10
CA TRP A 126 -6.11 4.95 -2.85
C TRP A 126 -5.21 3.84 -2.33
N ALA A 127 -4.10 4.20 -1.70
CA ALA A 127 -3.21 3.21 -1.12
C ALA A 127 -2.45 3.77 0.09
N SER A 128 -2.17 2.91 1.05
CA SER A 128 -1.33 3.27 2.18
C SER A 128 -0.38 2.14 2.56
N ASP A 129 0.68 2.51 3.25
CA ASP A 129 1.59 1.58 3.94
C ASP A 129 2.15 2.28 5.18
N LYS A 130 2.48 1.50 6.19
CA LYS A 130 3.09 2.01 7.43
C LYS A 130 4.49 2.60 7.21
N HIS A 131 5.20 2.13 6.21
CA HIS A 131 6.59 2.48 5.94
C HIS A 131 6.73 3.42 4.74
N SER A 132 7.62 4.39 4.84
CA SER A 132 7.86 5.39 3.77
C SER A 132 8.45 4.78 2.51
N PHE A 133 9.33 3.79 2.62
CA PHE A 133 9.97 3.18 1.46
C PHE A 133 8.98 2.45 0.53
N PRO A 134 8.04 1.60 1.01
CA PRO A 134 6.96 1.08 0.18
C PRO A 134 6.15 2.18 -0.51
N ILE A 135 5.81 3.25 0.17
CA ILE A 135 5.07 4.37 -0.42
C ILE A 135 5.82 4.99 -1.61
N GLN A 136 7.14 5.18 -1.49
CA GLN A 136 7.96 5.67 -2.60
C GLN A 136 7.92 4.70 -3.78
N LEU A 137 8.03 3.39 -3.54
CA LEU A 137 7.97 2.39 -4.59
C LEU A 137 6.58 2.30 -5.23
N SER A 138 5.52 2.36 -4.44
CA SER A 138 4.14 2.35 -4.95
C SER A 138 3.87 3.57 -5.82
N THR A 139 4.34 4.75 -5.41
CA THR A 139 4.21 5.97 -6.19
C THR A 139 4.94 5.83 -7.53
N LEU A 140 6.17 5.29 -7.51
CA LEU A 140 6.93 5.02 -8.74
C LEU A 140 6.22 4.00 -9.64
N THR A 141 5.62 2.95 -9.05
CA THR A 141 4.90 1.89 -9.75
C THR A 141 3.70 2.42 -10.54
N LEU A 142 2.98 3.39 -9.96
CA LEU A 142 1.83 4.03 -10.62
C LEU A 142 2.21 5.21 -11.51
N SER A 143 3.47 5.68 -11.47
CA SER A 143 3.90 6.77 -12.32
C SER A 143 3.99 6.31 -13.77
N ASN A 144 3.15 6.88 -14.62
CA ASN A 144 3.13 6.67 -16.07
C ASN A 144 2.90 8.02 -16.79
N PRO A 145 3.13 8.10 -18.11
CA PRO A 145 2.97 9.37 -18.84
C PRO A 145 1.61 10.04 -18.69
N GLY A 146 0.55 9.26 -18.50
CA GLY A 146 -0.81 9.78 -18.39
C GLY A 146 -1.15 10.38 -17.03
N ASN A 147 -0.43 10.02 -15.96
CA ASN A 147 -0.66 10.58 -14.63
C ASN A 147 0.44 11.55 -14.15
N ILE A 148 1.31 11.96 -15.07
CA ILE A 148 2.30 13.03 -14.82
C ILE A 148 1.59 14.31 -14.36
N GLY A 149 2.09 14.90 -13.29
CA GLY A 149 1.50 16.12 -12.71
C GLY A 149 0.21 15.92 -11.93
N LYS A 150 -0.28 14.69 -11.78
CA LYS A 150 -1.48 14.38 -10.99
C LYS A 150 -1.09 13.89 -9.59
N ILE A 151 -1.93 14.20 -8.61
CA ILE A 151 -1.76 13.70 -7.24
C ILE A 151 -2.22 12.24 -7.20
N LEU A 152 -1.29 11.33 -6.92
CA LEU A 152 -1.62 9.93 -6.61
C LEU A 152 -1.97 9.82 -5.13
N HIS A 153 -3.10 9.19 -4.80
CA HIS A 153 -3.57 9.06 -3.41
C HIS A 153 -2.84 7.91 -2.69
N ILE A 154 -1.52 8.00 -2.67
CA ILE A 154 -0.63 7.06 -1.99
C ILE A 154 -0.01 7.78 -0.79
N PHE A 155 -0.23 7.28 0.43
CA PHE A 155 0.17 7.96 1.64
C PHE A 155 0.65 7.01 2.72
N ARG A 156 1.38 7.55 3.69
CA ARG A 156 1.87 6.78 4.82
C ARG A 156 0.84 6.79 5.94
N SER A 157 0.37 5.60 6.34
CA SER A 157 -0.48 5.40 7.51
C SER A 157 -0.34 3.99 8.04
N ASP A 158 -0.57 3.79 9.33
CA ASP A 158 -0.81 2.47 9.88
C ASP A 158 -2.28 2.09 9.61
N VAL A 159 -2.53 0.86 9.16
CA VAL A 159 -3.89 0.39 8.85
C VAL A 159 -4.85 0.49 10.05
N ILE A 160 -4.33 0.40 11.26
CA ILE A 160 -5.13 0.50 12.49
C ILE A 160 -5.54 1.94 12.84
N GLU A 161 -4.97 2.94 12.19
CA GLU A 161 -5.25 4.37 12.41
C GLU A 161 -6.19 4.94 11.34
N LEU A 162 -6.57 4.14 10.35
CA LEU A 162 -7.40 4.58 9.23
C LEU A 162 -8.86 4.77 9.65
N HIS A 163 -9.46 5.87 9.22
CA HIS A 163 -10.89 6.14 9.39
C HIS A 163 -11.40 7.06 8.27
N VAL A 164 -12.68 6.94 7.93
CA VAL A 164 -13.35 7.80 6.94
C VAL A 164 -13.28 9.26 7.39
N GLY A 165 -13.02 10.17 6.44
CA GLY A 165 -12.89 11.60 6.71
C GLY A 165 -11.53 12.01 7.29
N GLN A 166 -10.61 11.07 7.51
CA GLN A 166 -9.24 11.39 7.91
C GLN A 166 -8.60 12.33 6.89
N THR A 167 -8.10 13.47 7.34
CA THR A 167 -7.37 14.41 6.49
C THR A 167 -5.97 13.90 6.21
N ILE A 168 -5.65 13.76 4.92
CA ILE A 168 -4.37 13.28 4.44
C ILE A 168 -3.72 14.38 3.62
N ALA A 169 -2.47 14.71 3.95
CA ALA A 169 -1.68 15.70 3.25
C ALA A 169 -0.90 15.07 2.11
N PHE A 170 -1.09 15.55 0.91
CA PHE A 170 -0.32 15.21 -0.28
C PHE A 170 0.55 16.39 -0.72
N LYS A 171 1.56 16.11 -1.52
CA LYS A 171 2.33 17.12 -2.21
C LYS A 171 1.88 17.20 -3.66
N ASP A 172 1.48 18.40 -4.10
CA ASP A 172 1.21 18.65 -5.52
C ASP A 172 2.51 18.45 -6.33
N PRO A 173 2.52 17.53 -7.30
CA PRO A 173 3.72 17.23 -8.08
C PRO A 173 4.22 18.41 -8.93
N ASN A 174 3.35 19.37 -9.25
CA ASN A 174 3.69 20.50 -10.11
C ASN A 174 4.43 21.62 -9.36
N ASN A 175 4.09 21.85 -8.09
CA ASN A 175 4.61 23.01 -7.36
C ASN A 175 5.14 22.66 -5.95
N GLY A 176 4.91 21.43 -5.48
CA GLY A 176 5.32 20.97 -4.15
C GLY A 176 4.46 21.49 -3.00
N ASN A 177 3.39 22.21 -3.28
CA ASN A 177 2.47 22.70 -2.26
C ASN A 177 1.73 21.54 -1.59
N GLN A 178 1.38 21.75 -0.33
CA GLN A 178 0.55 20.79 0.39
C GLN A 178 -0.90 20.91 -0.07
N VAL A 179 -1.51 19.78 -0.41
CA VAL A 179 -2.93 19.63 -0.72
C VAL A 179 -3.52 18.61 0.23
N GLU A 180 -4.62 18.95 0.86
CA GLU A 180 -5.31 18.07 1.80
C GLU A 180 -6.51 17.43 1.14
N LYS A 181 -6.65 16.12 1.30
CA LYS A 181 -7.83 15.35 0.89
C LYS A 181 -8.30 14.50 2.05
N GLN A 182 -9.59 14.26 2.12
CA GLN A 182 -10.17 13.37 3.11
C GLN A 182 -10.22 11.94 2.57
N LEU A 183 -9.88 10.96 3.41
CA LEU A 183 -10.04 9.54 3.06
C LEU A 183 -11.54 9.27 2.85
N PRO A 184 -11.94 8.90 1.64
CA PRO A 184 -13.33 8.62 1.35
C PRO A 184 -13.76 7.25 1.91
N MET A 185 -15.06 7.01 1.99
CA MET A 185 -15.59 5.66 2.08
C MET A 185 -15.26 4.90 0.80
N VAL A 186 -14.80 3.64 0.91
CA VAL A 186 -14.29 2.87 -0.22
C VAL A 186 -15.24 1.75 -0.64
N ASP A 187 -15.30 1.48 -1.94
CA ASP A 187 -16.14 0.42 -2.48
C ASP A 187 -15.42 -0.93 -2.54
N TYR A 188 -14.11 -0.90 -2.70
CA TYR A 188 -13.28 -2.10 -2.82
C TYR A 188 -12.02 -1.97 -1.98
N VAL A 189 -11.80 -2.93 -1.09
CA VAL A 189 -10.51 -3.13 -0.45
C VAL A 189 -9.82 -4.31 -1.11
N VAL A 190 -8.60 -4.12 -1.58
CA VAL A 190 -7.78 -5.18 -2.18
C VAL A 190 -6.39 -5.15 -1.57
N SER A 191 -6.00 -6.17 -0.84
CA SER A 191 -4.71 -6.13 -0.12
C SER A 191 -4.08 -7.51 0.07
N ASN A 192 -2.77 -7.52 0.11
CA ASN A 192 -1.98 -8.63 0.66
C ASN A 192 -1.55 -8.24 2.08
N LEU A 193 -2.27 -8.74 3.08
CA LEU A 193 -2.05 -8.32 4.46
C LEU A 193 -0.71 -8.81 5.01
N PRO A 194 -0.07 -8.05 5.92
CA PRO A 194 1.21 -8.44 6.49
C PRO A 194 1.10 -9.69 7.34
N PHE A 195 2.00 -10.66 7.09
CA PHE A 195 2.06 -11.94 7.81
C PHE A 195 2.87 -11.80 9.10
N ILE A 196 2.32 -11.07 10.08
CA ILE A 196 2.98 -10.81 11.35
C ILE A 196 2.40 -11.78 12.39
N ARG A 197 3.28 -12.60 12.98
CA ARG A 197 2.91 -13.57 13.99
C ARG A 197 2.65 -12.92 15.36
N GLU A 198 1.82 -13.56 16.18
CA GLU A 198 1.47 -13.14 17.55
C GLU A 198 2.66 -12.62 18.38
N LYS A 199 3.80 -13.29 18.34
CA LYS A 199 5.00 -12.91 19.13
C LYS A 199 5.53 -11.50 18.81
N GLU A 200 5.24 -11.00 17.61
CA GLU A 200 5.66 -9.68 17.13
C GLU A 200 4.57 -8.63 17.31
N ILE A 201 3.31 -9.04 17.44
CA ILE A 201 2.14 -8.17 17.64
C ILE A 201 2.26 -7.36 18.93
N LYS A 202 2.88 -7.91 19.99
CA LYS A 202 3.13 -7.17 21.23
C LYS A 202 3.89 -5.87 21.03
N LYS A 203 4.68 -5.78 19.97
CA LYS A 203 5.40 -4.55 19.56
C LYS A 203 4.54 -3.60 18.74
N LEU A 204 3.49 -4.11 18.10
CA LEU A 204 2.58 -3.36 17.23
C LEU A 204 1.31 -2.90 17.95
N ASN A 205 1.05 -3.47 19.13
CA ASN A 205 0.00 -3.12 20.07
C ASN A 205 -1.39 -2.85 19.44
N PRO A 206 -1.98 -3.81 18.71
CA PRO A 206 -3.37 -3.67 18.31
C PRO A 206 -4.23 -3.58 19.57
N ASN A 207 -5.18 -2.70 19.60
CA ASN A 207 -6.09 -2.56 20.74
C ASN A 207 -7.12 -3.70 20.72
N ILE A 208 -6.66 -4.90 21.11
CA ILE A 208 -7.46 -6.15 21.11
C ILE A 208 -8.79 -5.98 21.87
N LYS A 209 -8.81 -5.15 22.90
CA LYS A 209 -10.04 -4.93 23.68
C LYS A 209 -11.08 -4.18 22.86
N GLU A 210 -10.65 -3.20 22.09
CA GLU A 210 -11.50 -2.37 21.24
C GLU A 210 -12.02 -3.18 20.06
N ILE A 211 -11.14 -3.94 19.38
CA ILE A 211 -11.55 -4.86 18.31
C ILE A 211 -12.56 -5.88 18.82
N ASN A 212 -12.29 -6.49 19.98
CA ASN A 212 -13.22 -7.45 20.56
C ASN A 212 -14.56 -6.80 20.95
N LYS A 213 -14.57 -5.52 21.28
CA LYS A 213 -15.80 -4.73 21.47
C LYS A 213 -16.55 -4.59 20.14
N LEU A 214 -15.86 -4.16 19.07
CA LEU A 214 -16.43 -4.05 17.73
C LEU A 214 -16.98 -5.38 17.23
N ILE A 215 -16.25 -6.48 17.38
CA ILE A 215 -16.73 -7.82 17.02
C ILE A 215 -18.03 -8.14 17.71
N ARG A 216 -18.18 -7.86 19.02
CA ARG A 216 -19.40 -8.13 19.76
C ARG A 216 -20.58 -7.24 19.34
N GLU A 217 -20.29 -5.99 19.01
CA GLU A 217 -21.32 -4.99 18.61
C GLU A 217 -21.81 -5.21 17.20
N GLN A 218 -20.92 -5.60 16.28
CA GLN A 218 -21.20 -5.67 14.84
C GLN A 218 -21.48 -7.09 14.33
N THR A 219 -21.04 -8.11 15.07
CA THR A 219 -21.24 -9.50 14.68
C THR A 219 -22.07 -10.24 15.73
N LYS A 220 -22.75 -11.31 15.31
CA LYS A 220 -23.41 -12.23 16.24
C LYS A 220 -22.42 -13.23 16.85
N ALA A 221 -21.13 -13.03 16.67
CA ALA A 221 -20.08 -13.93 17.10
C ALA A 221 -20.12 -14.10 18.64
N LYS A 222 -20.21 -15.35 19.09
CA LYS A 222 -20.18 -15.68 20.51
C LYS A 222 -18.77 -15.66 21.09
N LYS A 223 -17.76 -15.77 20.23
CA LYS A 223 -16.35 -15.79 20.59
C LYS A 223 -15.69 -14.50 20.14
N THR A 224 -14.53 -14.19 20.67
CA THR A 224 -13.71 -13.01 20.31
C THR A 224 -12.31 -13.44 20.00
N LEU A 225 -11.61 -12.65 19.18
CA LEU A 225 -10.21 -12.90 18.84
C LEU A 225 -9.36 -12.95 20.11
N SER A 226 -8.49 -13.93 20.20
CA SER A 226 -7.58 -14.10 21.32
C SER A 226 -6.28 -13.32 21.08
N LYS A 227 -5.52 -13.07 22.15
CA LYS A 227 -4.16 -12.49 22.04
C LYS A 227 -3.18 -13.36 21.24
N LYS A 228 -3.58 -14.57 20.87
CA LYS A 228 -2.78 -15.51 20.07
C LYS A 228 -3.12 -15.48 18.58
N SER A 229 -4.06 -14.62 18.16
CA SER A 229 -4.41 -14.47 16.75
C SER A 229 -3.31 -13.70 15.99
N ASP A 230 -3.10 -14.05 14.74
CA ASP A 230 -2.16 -13.33 13.87
C ASP A 230 -2.69 -11.94 13.49
N MET A 231 -1.81 -11.00 13.11
CA MET A 231 -2.18 -9.60 12.84
C MET A 231 -3.25 -9.48 11.75
N PHE A 232 -3.18 -10.29 10.71
CA PHE A 232 -4.14 -10.24 9.61
C PHE A 232 -5.59 -10.50 10.05
N ALA A 233 -5.80 -11.22 11.17
CA ALA A 233 -7.14 -11.48 11.68
C ALA A 233 -7.81 -10.24 12.30
N TYR A 234 -7.03 -9.24 12.70
CA TYR A 234 -7.54 -7.99 13.27
C TYR A 234 -7.82 -6.93 12.21
N ILE A 235 -7.06 -6.91 11.12
CA ILE A 235 -7.12 -5.85 10.11
C ILE A 235 -8.50 -5.69 9.48
N PRO A 236 -9.26 -6.74 9.11
CA PRO A 236 -10.58 -6.60 8.52
C PRO A 236 -11.57 -5.80 9.39
N PHE A 237 -11.44 -5.89 10.71
CA PHE A 237 -12.30 -5.15 11.63
C PHE A 237 -11.99 -3.64 11.66
N TYR A 238 -10.74 -3.24 11.43
CA TYR A 238 -10.40 -1.83 11.24
C TYR A 238 -10.88 -1.30 9.89
N LEU A 239 -10.92 -2.17 8.87
CA LEU A 239 -11.38 -1.80 7.53
C LEU A 239 -12.90 -1.66 7.45
N TYR A 240 -13.63 -2.21 8.41
CA TYR A 240 -15.09 -2.14 8.45
C TYR A 240 -15.59 -0.68 8.46
N ASP A 241 -14.91 0.21 9.18
CA ASP A 241 -15.30 1.61 9.31
C ASP A 241 -15.04 2.44 8.05
N ILE A 242 -14.26 1.92 7.10
CA ILE A 242 -13.91 2.66 5.88
C ILE A 242 -14.57 2.09 4.61
N ILE A 243 -15.19 0.91 4.69
CA ILE A 243 -15.85 0.28 3.55
C ILE A 243 -17.33 0.68 3.45
N SER A 244 -17.83 0.90 2.23
CA SER A 244 -19.24 1.18 1.98
C SER A 244 -20.14 -0.05 2.26
N ASP A 245 -21.44 0.16 2.53
CA ASP A 245 -22.40 -0.91 2.86
C ASP A 245 -22.45 -2.06 1.85
N ASN A 246 -22.21 -1.77 0.57
CA ASN A 246 -22.15 -2.77 -0.50
C ASN A 246 -20.72 -3.04 -0.98
N GLY A 247 -19.75 -2.59 -0.23
CA GLY A 247 -18.33 -2.73 -0.56
C GLY A 247 -17.87 -4.18 -0.51
N LYS A 248 -16.79 -4.47 -1.21
CA LYS A 248 -16.19 -5.80 -1.26
C LYS A 248 -14.75 -5.76 -0.75
N ILE A 249 -14.37 -6.79 -0.03
CA ILE A 249 -13.01 -6.96 0.49
C ILE A 249 -12.40 -8.20 -0.14
N GLY A 250 -11.32 -8.01 -0.88
CA GLY A 250 -10.46 -9.06 -1.41
C GLY A 250 -9.12 -9.06 -0.69
N LEU A 251 -8.78 -10.16 -0.03
CA LEU A 251 -7.56 -10.26 0.77
C LEU A 251 -6.74 -11.48 0.39
N ILE A 252 -5.42 -11.30 0.32
CA ILE A 252 -4.46 -12.41 0.34
C ILE A 252 -4.05 -12.60 1.79
N LEU A 253 -4.30 -13.81 2.30
CA LEU A 253 -4.04 -14.19 3.68
C LEU A 253 -3.14 -15.43 3.74
N SER A 254 -2.41 -15.58 4.84
CA SER A 254 -1.79 -16.87 5.18
C SER A 254 -2.89 -17.91 5.48
N ASN A 255 -2.68 -19.14 5.10
CA ASN A 255 -3.56 -20.24 5.49
C ASN A 255 -3.35 -20.72 6.95
N ALA A 256 -2.50 -20.04 7.71
CA ALA A 256 -2.17 -20.41 9.09
C ALA A 256 -3.38 -20.38 10.06
N TRP A 257 -4.45 -19.67 9.68
CA TRP A 257 -5.70 -19.61 10.46
C TRP A 257 -6.57 -20.86 10.30
N LEU A 258 -6.37 -21.64 9.24
CA LEU A 258 -7.12 -22.89 9.02
C LEU A 258 -6.78 -23.88 10.14
N GLY A 259 -7.81 -24.38 10.82
CA GLY A 259 -7.66 -25.32 11.94
C GLY A 259 -7.21 -24.71 13.27
N THR A 260 -7.28 -23.39 13.42
CA THR A 260 -7.03 -22.69 14.69
C THR A 260 -8.33 -22.24 15.34
N ASP A 261 -8.33 -22.08 16.69
CA ASP A 261 -9.50 -21.60 17.43
C ASP A 261 -9.97 -20.21 16.97
N TYR A 262 -9.06 -19.34 16.57
CA TYR A 262 -9.42 -18.00 16.06
C TYR A 262 -9.89 -18.03 14.61
N GLY A 263 -9.55 -19.08 13.85
CA GLY A 263 -10.00 -19.25 12.48
C GLY A 263 -11.49 -19.48 12.37
N GLU A 264 -12.11 -20.18 13.33
CA GLU A 264 -13.57 -20.32 13.43
C GLU A 264 -14.23 -18.95 13.58
N ILE A 265 -13.67 -18.07 14.43
CA ILE A 265 -14.18 -16.71 14.65
C ILE A 265 -14.03 -15.84 13.40
N PHE A 266 -12.95 -16.04 12.66
CA PHE A 266 -12.66 -15.30 11.44
C PHE A 266 -13.62 -15.67 10.29
N LEU A 267 -14.21 -16.87 10.34
CA LEU A 267 -15.20 -17.35 9.37
C LEU A 267 -16.65 -16.92 9.68
N GLU A 268 -16.97 -16.69 10.96
CA GLU A 268 -18.29 -16.21 11.41
C GLU A 268 -18.50 -14.74 11.06
#